data_1a98e67e291f73d941c25da93f23ac0d
#
_entry.id   1a98e67e291f73d941c25da93f23ac0d
#
_cell.length_a   1.000
_cell.length_b   1.000
_cell.length_c   1.000
_cell.angle_alpha   90.00
_cell.angle_beta   90.00
_cell.angle_gamma   90.00
#
_symmetry.space_group_name_H-M   'P 1'
#
loop_
_entity.id
_entity.type
_entity.pdbx_description
1 polymer ?
#
loop_
_entity_poly.entity_id
_entity_poly.type
_entity_poly.pdbx_seq_one_letter_code
_entity_poly.pdbx_strand_id
1 'polypeptide(L)'
;MTSSPAAFATIRAHLDDFHCAPEDFDLIVTGDLGTLGKEILMHLFREEGISIGGKLADCGNLIFDEMSQDVHCGGSGCGCSAVVLCSELLSKLHAGKLKKILFCGTGALLSPTSTQQSLPIPGVCHGVCIQSRR
;
A
#
# COMPACT_ATOMS: atom_id res chain seq x y z
N MET A 1 -3.78 11.08 -5.32
CA MET A 1 -2.33 11.08 -5.56
C MET A 1 -1.50 11.52 -4.36
N THR A 2 -2.09 12.15 -3.38
CA THR A 2 -1.42 12.57 -2.13
C THR A 2 -0.99 11.41 -1.22
N SER A 3 -1.57 10.21 -1.42
CA SER A 3 -1.26 9.04 -0.59
C SER A 3 0.05 8.34 -0.95
N SER A 4 0.56 8.48 -2.19
CA SER A 4 1.81 7.85 -2.59
C SER A 4 3.03 8.40 -1.85
N PRO A 5 3.21 9.72 -1.67
CA PRO A 5 4.26 10.25 -0.80
C PRO A 5 4.12 9.83 0.67
N ALA A 6 2.89 9.73 1.18
CA ALA A 6 2.65 9.24 2.55
C ALA A 6 3.05 7.77 2.68
N ALA A 7 2.70 6.93 1.71
CA ALA A 7 3.12 5.53 1.67
C ALA A 7 4.65 5.41 1.58
N PHE A 8 5.28 6.22 0.73
CA PHE A 8 6.73 6.27 0.64
C PHE A 8 7.38 6.59 1.98
N ALA A 9 6.93 7.65 2.66
CA ALA A 9 7.47 8.06 3.94
C ALA A 9 7.32 6.96 5.01
N THR A 10 6.16 6.31 5.08
CA THR A 10 5.87 5.25 6.04
C THR A 10 6.73 4.00 5.78
N ILE A 11 6.81 3.54 4.54
CA ILE A 11 7.62 2.38 4.19
C ILE A 11 9.10 2.67 4.43
N ARG A 12 9.57 3.85 4.00
CA ARG A 12 10.96 4.27 4.18
C ARG A 12 11.34 4.31 5.66
N ALA A 13 10.47 4.91 6.49
CA ALA A 13 10.69 4.96 7.94
C ALA A 13 10.75 3.56 8.55
N HIS A 14 9.87 2.64 8.13
CA HIS A 14 9.88 1.27 8.61
C HIS A 14 11.19 0.55 8.26
N LEU A 15 11.65 0.68 7.01
CA LEU A 15 12.91 0.08 6.58
C LEU A 15 14.10 0.61 7.38
N ASP A 16 14.12 1.91 7.67
CA ASP A 16 15.18 2.53 8.46
C ASP A 16 15.13 2.13 9.94
N ASP A 17 13.96 2.25 10.55
CA ASP A 17 13.79 2.04 12.00
C ASP A 17 14.05 0.58 12.41
N PHE A 18 13.70 -0.37 11.55
CA PHE A 18 13.89 -1.80 11.79
C PHE A 18 15.13 -2.38 11.11
N HIS A 19 15.94 -1.54 10.45
CA HIS A 19 17.17 -1.94 9.76
C HIS A 19 16.92 -3.10 8.78
N CYS A 20 15.85 -3.01 8.01
CA CYS A 20 15.46 -4.03 7.05
C CYS A 20 15.42 -3.49 5.61
N ALA A 21 15.35 -4.40 4.66
CA ALA A 21 15.29 -4.12 3.23
C ALA A 21 13.99 -4.66 2.63
N PRO A 22 13.58 -4.21 1.42
CA PRO A 22 12.38 -4.76 0.77
C PRO A 22 12.43 -6.29 0.59
N GLU A 23 13.61 -6.85 0.42
CA GLU A 23 13.84 -8.29 0.25
C GLU A 23 13.48 -9.10 1.50
N ASP A 24 13.42 -8.47 2.66
CA ASP A 24 13.02 -9.11 3.92
C ASP A 24 11.53 -9.43 3.98
N PHE A 25 10.75 -8.88 3.06
CA PHE A 25 9.31 -9.11 2.96
C PHE A 25 8.96 -9.96 1.75
N ASP A 26 7.93 -10.80 1.89
CA ASP A 26 7.33 -11.48 0.75
C ASP A 26 6.51 -10.49 -0.10
N LEU A 27 5.77 -9.60 0.58
CA LEU A 27 5.03 -8.51 -0.05
C LEU A 27 5.10 -7.24 0.80
N ILE A 28 5.08 -6.11 0.10
CA ILE A 28 4.77 -4.80 0.66
C ILE A 28 3.47 -4.36 0.01
N VAL A 29 2.42 -4.20 0.82
CA VAL A 29 1.06 -4.02 0.32
C VAL A 29 0.54 -2.64 0.70
N THR A 30 0.07 -1.91 -0.29
CA THR A 30 -0.59 -0.61 -0.08
C THR A 30 -2.12 -0.74 -0.17
N GLY A 31 -2.83 0.22 0.42
CA GLY A 31 -4.28 0.15 0.59
C GLY A 31 -5.07 0.32 -0.69
N ASP A 32 -4.97 1.47 -1.32
CA ASP A 32 -5.78 1.83 -2.49
C ASP A 32 -5.13 2.93 -3.35
N LEU A 33 -3.83 2.81 -3.58
CA LEU A 33 -3.10 3.74 -4.45
C LEU A 33 -3.54 3.63 -5.91
N GLY A 34 -3.93 2.43 -6.33
CA GLY A 34 -4.22 2.11 -7.72
C GLY A 34 -2.96 2.04 -8.58
N THR A 35 -3.14 1.79 -9.87
CA THR A 35 -2.03 1.61 -10.81
C THR A 35 -1.11 2.83 -10.85
N LEU A 36 -1.66 4.01 -11.06
CA LEU A 36 -0.87 5.24 -11.15
C LEU A 36 -0.18 5.58 -9.82
N GLY A 37 -0.88 5.47 -8.71
CA GLY A 37 -0.29 5.74 -7.39
C GLY A 37 0.84 4.78 -7.04
N LYS A 38 0.70 3.52 -7.42
CA LYS A 38 1.73 2.50 -7.28
C LYS A 38 2.98 2.82 -8.13
N GLU A 39 2.78 3.27 -9.36
CA GLU A 39 3.90 3.69 -10.23
C GLU A 39 4.65 4.89 -9.64
N ILE A 40 3.95 5.87 -9.11
CA ILE A 40 4.54 7.02 -8.42
C ILE A 40 5.37 6.54 -7.22
N LEU A 41 4.84 5.64 -6.41
CA LEU A 41 5.54 5.08 -5.27
C LEU A 41 6.83 4.35 -5.69
N MET A 42 6.76 3.54 -6.72
CA MET A 42 7.93 2.85 -7.28
C MET A 42 9.00 3.84 -7.77
N HIS A 43 8.57 4.91 -8.41
CA HIS A 43 9.48 5.97 -8.89
C HIS A 43 10.19 6.66 -7.72
N LEU A 44 9.48 7.01 -6.66
CA LEU A 44 10.07 7.62 -5.46
C LEU A 44 11.16 6.74 -4.83
N PHE A 45 10.93 5.44 -4.74
CA PHE A 45 11.94 4.52 -4.24
C PHE A 45 13.13 4.37 -5.19
N ARG A 46 12.87 4.36 -6.49
CA ARG A 46 13.93 4.26 -7.50
C ARG A 46 14.87 5.46 -7.44
N GLU A 47 14.36 6.66 -7.18
CA GLU A 47 15.20 7.85 -7.00
C GLU A 47 16.15 7.74 -5.82
N GLU A 48 15.83 6.96 -4.81
CA GLU A 48 16.72 6.64 -3.69
C GLU A 48 17.58 5.38 -3.92
N GLY A 49 17.54 4.80 -5.11
CA GLY A 49 18.29 3.59 -5.43
C GLY A 49 17.70 2.31 -4.86
N ILE A 50 16.43 2.32 -4.44
CA ILE A 50 15.75 1.16 -3.85
C ILE A 50 14.79 0.57 -4.88
N SER A 51 14.95 -0.72 -5.19
CA SER A 51 14.05 -1.45 -6.06
C SER A 51 13.01 -2.18 -5.22
N ILE A 52 11.75 -1.74 -5.29
CA ILE A 52 10.63 -2.28 -4.52
C ILE A 52 9.59 -2.97 -5.40
N GLY A 53 9.63 -2.74 -6.72
CA GLY A 53 8.56 -3.12 -7.64
C GLY A 53 8.21 -4.61 -7.63
N GLY A 54 9.19 -5.49 -7.47
CA GLY A 54 8.97 -6.94 -7.40
C GLY A 54 8.26 -7.42 -6.12
N LYS A 55 8.17 -6.57 -5.11
CA LYS A 55 7.53 -6.87 -3.82
C LYS A 55 6.25 -6.07 -3.59
N LEU A 56 5.99 -5.06 -4.40
CA LEU A 56 4.90 -4.12 -4.18
C LEU A 56 3.60 -4.63 -4.79
N ALA A 57 2.56 -4.71 -3.96
CA ALA A 57 1.19 -4.98 -4.35
C ALA A 57 0.29 -3.87 -3.83
N ASP A 58 -0.85 -3.66 -4.47
CA ASP A 58 -1.84 -2.67 -4.03
C ASP A 58 -3.23 -3.32 -3.97
N CYS A 59 -3.93 -3.12 -2.86
CA CYS A 59 -5.26 -3.70 -2.67
C CYS A 59 -6.27 -3.19 -3.69
N GLY A 60 -6.14 -1.93 -4.13
CA GLY A 60 -6.98 -1.37 -5.19
C GLY A 60 -6.82 -2.08 -6.53
N ASN A 61 -5.63 -2.61 -6.80
CA ASN A 61 -5.39 -3.45 -7.98
C ASN A 61 -5.82 -4.91 -7.75
N LEU A 62 -5.62 -5.43 -6.53
CA LEU A 62 -5.92 -6.83 -6.21
C LEU A 62 -7.42 -7.14 -6.13
N ILE A 63 -8.27 -6.15 -5.83
CA ILE A 63 -9.70 -6.36 -5.65
C ILE A 63 -10.44 -6.61 -6.96
N PHE A 64 -9.86 -6.22 -8.10
CA PHE A 64 -10.43 -6.37 -9.42
C PHE A 64 -9.52 -7.15 -10.36
N ASP A 65 -10.12 -7.82 -11.33
CA ASP A 65 -9.41 -8.38 -12.48
C ASP A 65 -9.34 -7.29 -13.57
N GLU A 66 -8.20 -6.58 -13.61
CA GLU A 66 -7.98 -5.47 -14.54
C GLU A 66 -8.06 -5.89 -16.01
N MET A 67 -7.86 -7.18 -16.34
CA MET A 67 -7.91 -7.67 -17.71
C MET A 67 -9.34 -7.91 -18.21
N SER A 68 -10.26 -8.24 -17.29
CA SER A 68 -11.65 -8.56 -17.62
C SER A 68 -12.64 -7.46 -17.21
N GLN A 69 -12.22 -6.53 -16.38
CA GLN A 69 -13.04 -5.46 -15.82
C GLN A 69 -12.44 -4.09 -16.17
N ASP A 70 -13.26 -3.22 -16.71
CA ASP A 70 -12.86 -1.84 -17.03
C ASP A 70 -12.88 -0.97 -15.76
N VAL A 71 -11.82 -1.08 -14.97
CA VAL A 71 -11.69 -0.40 -13.67
C VAL A 71 -10.62 0.69 -13.65
N HIS A 72 -10.01 0.98 -14.80
CA HIS A 72 -8.97 1.98 -14.97
C HIS A 72 -7.80 1.81 -13.98
N CYS A 73 -7.74 2.63 -12.93
CA CYS A 73 -6.66 2.58 -11.92
C CYS A 73 -6.88 1.56 -10.81
N GLY A 74 -7.98 0.82 -10.81
CA GLY A 74 -8.33 -0.13 -9.77
C GLY A 74 -9.37 0.38 -8.78
N GLY A 75 -9.58 -0.36 -7.70
CA GLY A 75 -10.55 -0.04 -6.66
C GLY A 75 -10.05 0.98 -5.65
N SER A 76 -11.00 1.68 -5.05
CA SER A 76 -10.76 2.64 -3.98
C SER A 76 -11.93 2.62 -2.99
N GLY A 77 -11.70 3.18 -1.82
CA GLY A 77 -12.70 3.29 -0.78
C GLY A 77 -12.24 2.73 0.56
N CYS A 78 -12.95 3.09 1.62
CA CYS A 78 -12.53 2.78 3.00
C CYS A 78 -12.51 1.28 3.35
N GLY A 79 -13.21 0.44 2.58
CA GLY A 79 -13.22 -1.00 2.80
C GLY A 79 -12.25 -1.80 1.94
N CYS A 80 -11.61 -1.18 0.93
CA CYS A 80 -10.81 -1.87 -0.07
C CYS A 80 -9.66 -2.68 0.57
N SER A 81 -8.82 -2.03 1.37
CA SER A 81 -7.68 -2.69 2.01
C SER A 81 -8.10 -3.75 3.02
N ALA A 82 -9.16 -3.50 3.78
CA ALA A 82 -9.67 -4.46 4.76
C ALA A 82 -10.20 -5.72 4.09
N VAL A 83 -10.93 -5.59 2.98
CA VAL A 83 -11.47 -6.72 2.23
C VAL A 83 -10.33 -7.61 1.72
N VAL A 84 -9.32 -7.03 1.07
CA VAL A 84 -8.18 -7.80 0.53
C VAL A 84 -7.35 -8.42 1.65
N LEU A 85 -7.09 -7.67 2.73
CA LEU A 85 -6.35 -8.19 3.88
C LEU A 85 -7.05 -9.41 4.47
N CYS A 86 -8.36 -9.30 4.77
CA CYS A 86 -9.12 -10.38 5.43
C CYS A 86 -9.39 -11.57 4.51
N SER A 87 -9.68 -11.32 3.23
CA SER A 87 -10.06 -12.40 2.30
C SER A 87 -8.87 -13.18 1.74
N GLU A 88 -7.74 -12.52 1.52
CA GLU A 88 -6.63 -13.14 0.80
C GLU A 88 -5.34 -13.17 1.61
N LEU A 89 -4.86 -12.01 2.07
CA LEU A 89 -3.52 -11.92 2.66
C LEU A 89 -3.40 -12.68 3.98
N LEU A 90 -4.35 -12.54 4.88
CA LEU A 90 -4.34 -13.26 6.16
C LEU A 90 -4.50 -14.77 5.95
N SER A 91 -5.29 -15.20 4.97
CA SER A 91 -5.43 -16.61 4.62
C SER A 91 -4.10 -17.19 4.13
N LYS A 92 -3.38 -16.47 3.27
CA LYS A 92 -2.06 -16.90 2.77
C LYS A 92 -1.01 -16.90 3.88
N LEU A 93 -1.04 -15.95 4.79
CA LEU A 93 -0.16 -15.93 5.97
C LEU A 93 -0.47 -17.13 6.89
N HIS A 94 -1.74 -17.40 7.15
CA HIS A 94 -2.16 -18.54 7.98
C HIS A 94 -1.75 -19.88 7.37
N ALA A 95 -1.87 -20.01 6.06
CA ALA A 95 -1.47 -21.22 5.33
C ALA A 95 0.05 -21.36 5.15
N GLY A 96 0.84 -20.37 5.54
CA GLY A 96 2.30 -20.35 5.35
C GLY A 96 2.76 -20.06 3.92
N LYS A 97 1.85 -19.66 3.02
CA LYS A 97 2.18 -19.27 1.64
C LYS A 97 2.88 -17.90 1.59
N LEU A 98 2.52 -17.03 2.52
CA LEU A 98 3.25 -15.79 2.83
C LEU A 98 3.77 -15.90 4.26
N LYS A 99 4.98 -15.41 4.50
CA LYS A 99 5.62 -15.46 5.81
C LYS A 99 5.68 -14.10 6.48
N LYS A 100 5.97 -13.06 5.72
CA LYS A 100 6.13 -11.71 6.25
C LYS A 100 5.67 -10.68 5.22
N ILE A 101 4.73 -9.84 5.61
CA ILE A 101 4.26 -8.72 4.79
C ILE A 101 4.35 -7.41 5.56
N LEU A 102 4.61 -6.32 4.85
CA LEU A 102 4.42 -4.97 5.34
C LEU A 102 3.11 -4.45 4.75
N PHE A 103 2.10 -4.27 5.59
CA PHE A 103 0.79 -3.79 5.18
C PHE A 103 0.67 -2.30 5.50
N CYS A 104 0.40 -1.49 4.48
CA CYS A 104 0.35 -0.03 4.55
C CYS A 104 -1.06 0.46 4.20
N GLY A 105 -1.85 0.76 5.21
CA GLY A 105 -3.17 1.37 5.02
C GLY A 105 -3.00 2.81 4.55
N THR A 106 -3.40 3.08 3.31
CA THR A 106 -3.34 4.41 2.70
C THR A 106 -4.71 5.07 2.72
N GLY A 107 -4.72 6.40 2.79
CA GLY A 107 -5.96 7.15 2.78
C GLY A 107 -5.73 8.64 2.56
N ALA A 108 -6.83 9.36 2.41
CA ALA A 108 -6.85 10.81 2.35
C ALA A 108 -7.65 11.35 3.54
N LEU A 109 -7.08 12.29 4.27
CA LEU A 109 -7.76 12.91 5.39
C LEU A 109 -8.71 14.00 4.89
N LEU A 110 -9.99 13.67 4.82
CA LEU A 110 -11.03 14.59 4.40
C LEU A 110 -11.55 15.38 5.61
N SER A 111 -11.46 16.71 5.52
CA SER A 111 -11.98 17.62 6.53
C SER A 111 -12.89 18.64 5.86
N PRO A 112 -14.13 18.86 6.36
CA PRO A 112 -14.99 19.91 5.82
C PRO A 112 -14.34 21.29 5.88
N THR A 113 -13.63 21.59 6.95
CA THR A 113 -12.92 22.86 7.14
C THR A 113 -11.84 23.06 6.09
N SER A 114 -10.99 22.05 5.86
CA SER A 114 -9.94 22.11 4.84
C SER A 114 -10.52 22.26 3.44
N THR A 115 -11.61 21.56 3.14
CA THR A 115 -12.30 21.67 1.85
C THR A 115 -12.87 23.08 1.63
N GLN A 116 -13.49 23.65 2.65
CA GLN A 116 -14.04 25.01 2.59
C GLN A 116 -12.95 26.08 2.41
N GLN A 117 -11.75 25.83 2.93
CA GLN A 117 -10.60 26.72 2.82
C GLN A 117 -9.75 26.46 1.56
N SER A 118 -10.19 25.58 0.68
CA SER A 118 -9.44 25.18 -0.53
C SER A 118 -8.02 24.69 -0.23
N LEU A 119 -7.81 24.09 0.94
CA LEU A 119 -6.54 23.51 1.33
C LEU A 119 -6.36 22.13 0.65
N PRO A 120 -5.12 21.72 0.36
CA PRO A 120 -4.88 20.40 -0.20
C PRO A 120 -5.29 19.31 0.80
N ILE A 121 -5.80 18.19 0.28
CA ILE A 121 -6.17 17.02 1.08
C ILE A 121 -4.88 16.26 1.46
N PRO A 122 -4.53 16.15 2.76
CA PRO A 122 -3.36 15.40 3.15
C PRO A 122 -3.55 13.90 2.96
N GLY A 123 -2.55 13.25 2.38
CA GLY A 123 -2.46 11.81 2.36
C GLY A 123 -1.92 11.29 3.68
N VAL A 124 -2.44 10.15 4.13
CA VAL A 124 -1.99 9.46 5.34
C VAL A 124 -1.68 8.01 5.02
N CYS A 125 -0.71 7.45 5.74
CA CYS A 125 -0.37 6.04 5.63
C CYS A 125 0.12 5.52 6.98
N HIS A 126 -0.44 4.38 7.39
CA HIS A 126 -0.02 3.65 8.57
C HIS A 126 0.45 2.26 8.17
N GLY A 127 1.62 1.87 8.64
CA GLY A 127 2.23 0.58 8.30
C GLY A 127 2.24 -0.38 9.47
N VAL A 128 2.02 -1.67 9.19
CA VAL A 128 2.15 -2.75 10.15
C VAL A 128 2.83 -3.94 9.50
N CYS A 129 3.80 -4.52 10.19
CA CYS A 129 4.43 -5.76 9.77
C CYS A 129 3.64 -6.95 10.32
N ILE A 130 3.22 -7.86 9.45
CA ILE A 130 2.47 -9.05 9.82
C ILE A 130 3.30 -10.27 9.41
N GLN A 131 3.56 -11.15 10.37
CA GLN A 131 4.33 -12.37 10.16
C GLN A 131 3.49 -13.61 10.44
N SER A 132 3.69 -14.64 9.62
CA SER A 132 3.20 -15.98 9.93
C SER A 132 4.00 -16.59 11.08
N ARG A 133 3.34 -17.37 11.93
CA ARG A 133 3.99 -18.17 12.99
C ARG A 133 4.52 -19.52 12.49
N ARG A 134 4.30 -19.80 11.22
CA ARG A 134 4.69 -21.08 10.62
C ARG A 134 6.00 -21.04 9.86
#